data_b612e63aca874a79d40e84a061041c14
#
_entry.id   b612e63aca874a79d40e84a061041c14
#
_cell.length_a   1.000
_cell.length_b   1.000
_cell.length_c   1.000
_cell.angle_alpha   90.00
_cell.angle_beta   90.00
_cell.angle_gamma   90.00
#
_symmetry.space_group_name_H-M   'P 1'
#
loop_
_entity.id
_entity.type
_entity.pdbx_description
1 polymer ?
#
loop_
_entity_poly.entity_id
_entity_poly.type
_entity_poly.pdbx_seq_one_letter_code
_entity_poly.pdbx_strand_id
1 'polypeptide(L)'
;MSTTTAIAEYNPVEAGLEALRVKYQDVAFDLRSTKGNAEARAARRDLVSLRTGLDAKRKELKEPILERAKLIDSEAKRITAELLKLEKPIDDAIKADELRRERERKEREAAEAKRVARLQDSIQAITATALRAVGKHSTEIADEIEALEAFEIGADYDEFRAGAQAAKDSTLSQLHTLYGAALANEQEAARLAME
;
A
#
# COMPACT_ATOMS: atom_id res chain seq x y z
N MET A 1 -24.82 -45.85 -6.57
CA MET A 1 -24.01 -47.00 -7.09
C MET A 1 -22.57 -46.58 -7.04
N SER A 2 -21.82 -47.06 -6.01
CA SER A 2 -20.39 -46.73 -5.89
C SER A 2 -19.65 -47.59 -6.90
N THR A 3 -19.10 -46.95 -7.94
CA THR A 3 -18.14 -47.59 -8.85
C THR A 3 -16.86 -47.81 -8.08
N THR A 4 -16.70 -48.98 -7.48
CA THR A 4 -15.42 -49.41 -6.93
C THR A 4 -14.49 -49.58 -8.12
N THR A 5 -13.59 -48.63 -8.35
CA THR A 5 -12.55 -48.75 -9.36
C THR A 5 -11.57 -49.80 -8.84
N ALA A 6 -11.70 -51.02 -9.32
CA ALA A 6 -10.78 -52.12 -8.96
C ALA A 6 -9.38 -51.77 -9.45
N ILE A 7 -8.42 -51.88 -8.57
CA ILE A 7 -6.99 -51.70 -8.90
C ILE A 7 -6.48 -53.07 -9.37
N ALA A 8 -6.20 -53.19 -10.66
CA ALA A 8 -5.83 -54.47 -11.30
C ALA A 8 -4.63 -55.16 -10.63
N GLU A 9 -3.74 -54.40 -10.06
CA GLU A 9 -2.56 -54.89 -9.33
C GLU A 9 -2.90 -55.59 -8.02
N TYR A 10 -4.13 -55.48 -7.51
CA TYR A 10 -4.63 -56.24 -6.36
C TYR A 10 -5.35 -57.53 -6.73
N ASN A 11 -5.63 -57.79 -8.01
CA ASN A 11 -6.31 -59.00 -8.43
C ASN A 11 -5.68 -60.30 -7.88
N PRO A 12 -4.36 -60.46 -7.81
CA PRO A 12 -3.74 -61.65 -7.20
C PRO A 12 -4.03 -61.78 -5.70
N VAL A 13 -4.11 -60.65 -4.99
CA VAL A 13 -4.43 -60.63 -3.57
C VAL A 13 -5.91 -60.92 -3.33
N GLU A 14 -6.81 -60.43 -4.19
CA GLU A 14 -8.24 -60.74 -4.17
C GLU A 14 -8.52 -62.22 -4.46
N ALA A 15 -7.81 -62.79 -5.45
CA ALA A 15 -7.88 -64.22 -5.74
C ALA A 15 -7.36 -65.07 -4.54
N GLY A 16 -6.29 -64.62 -3.89
CA GLY A 16 -5.79 -65.23 -2.67
C GLY A 16 -6.76 -65.16 -1.51
N LEU A 17 -7.44 -64.00 -1.34
CA LEU A 17 -8.47 -63.80 -0.30
C LEU A 17 -9.65 -64.76 -0.55
N GLU A 18 -10.12 -64.88 -1.79
CA GLU A 18 -11.22 -65.80 -2.12
C GLU A 18 -10.84 -67.27 -1.88
N ALA A 19 -9.60 -67.67 -2.24
CA ALA A 19 -9.13 -69.02 -1.94
C ALA A 19 -9.04 -69.29 -0.44
N LEU A 20 -8.60 -68.31 0.37
CA LEU A 20 -8.58 -68.45 1.82
C LEU A 20 -9.98 -68.42 2.45
N ARG A 21 -10.91 -67.68 1.85
CA ARG A 21 -12.33 -67.70 2.25
C ARG A 21 -12.92 -69.08 2.05
N VAL A 22 -12.80 -69.63 0.86
CA VAL A 22 -13.27 -71.01 0.58
C VAL A 22 -12.64 -72.06 1.53
N LYS A 23 -11.35 -71.86 1.83
CA LYS A 23 -10.60 -72.79 2.68
C LYS A 23 -10.98 -72.74 4.15
N TYR A 24 -11.35 -71.54 4.71
CA TYR A 24 -11.42 -71.31 6.13
C TYR A 24 -12.76 -70.72 6.63
N GLN A 25 -13.68 -70.26 5.78
CA GLN A 25 -14.88 -69.54 6.17
C GLN A 25 -15.74 -70.26 7.20
N ASP A 26 -16.00 -71.56 7.03
CA ASP A 26 -16.89 -72.35 7.88
C ASP A 26 -16.11 -73.41 8.69
N VAL A 27 -14.80 -73.28 8.83
CA VAL A 27 -13.94 -74.26 9.55
C VAL A 27 -13.91 -73.91 11.04
N ALA A 28 -14.44 -74.82 11.87
CA ALA A 28 -14.30 -74.79 13.33
C ALA A 28 -13.05 -75.57 13.77
N PHE A 29 -12.06 -74.90 14.37
CA PHE A 29 -10.85 -75.53 14.84
C PHE A 29 -11.02 -76.03 16.28
N ASP A 30 -10.74 -77.33 16.55
CA ASP A 30 -10.71 -77.86 17.92
C ASP A 30 -9.38 -77.45 18.60
N LEU A 31 -9.39 -76.34 19.27
CA LEU A 31 -8.19 -75.75 19.94
C LEU A 31 -7.74 -76.57 21.17
N ARG A 32 -8.53 -77.55 21.62
CA ARG A 32 -8.16 -78.45 22.71
C ARG A 32 -7.24 -79.59 22.26
N SER A 33 -7.31 -79.96 21.02
CA SER A 33 -6.43 -80.97 20.43
C SER A 33 -5.13 -80.34 19.87
N THR A 34 -4.03 -81.05 19.97
CA THR A 34 -2.74 -80.61 19.39
C THR A 34 -2.84 -80.41 17.90
N LYS A 35 -3.57 -81.22 17.19
CA LYS A 35 -3.79 -81.12 15.76
C LYS A 35 -4.59 -79.90 15.41
N GLY A 36 -5.76 -79.70 16.00
CA GLY A 36 -6.62 -78.54 15.72
C GLY A 36 -5.95 -77.20 16.05
N ASN A 37 -5.15 -77.15 17.13
CA ASN A 37 -4.37 -75.96 17.47
C ASN A 37 -3.29 -75.68 16.40
N ALA A 38 -2.61 -76.71 15.87
CA ALA A 38 -1.67 -76.57 14.77
C ALA A 38 -2.32 -76.05 13.47
N GLU A 39 -3.52 -76.57 13.14
CA GLU A 39 -4.33 -76.17 11.99
C GLU A 39 -4.79 -74.71 12.12
N ALA A 40 -5.28 -74.30 13.26
CA ALA A 40 -5.68 -72.91 13.50
C ALA A 40 -4.52 -71.92 13.36
N ARG A 41 -3.35 -72.30 13.87
CA ARG A 41 -2.10 -71.52 13.71
C ARG A 41 -1.67 -71.45 12.24
N ALA A 42 -1.82 -72.52 11.46
CA ALA A 42 -1.52 -72.48 10.03
C ALA A 42 -2.49 -71.58 9.29
N ALA A 43 -3.81 -71.67 9.54
CA ALA A 43 -4.79 -70.80 8.95
C ALA A 43 -4.50 -69.29 9.29
N ARG A 44 -4.18 -69.00 10.54
CA ARG A 44 -3.79 -67.65 10.94
C ARG A 44 -2.51 -67.17 10.19
N ARG A 45 -1.50 -68.02 10.00
CA ARG A 45 -0.29 -67.66 9.23
C ARG A 45 -0.65 -67.35 7.78
N ASP A 46 -1.49 -68.14 7.12
CA ASP A 46 -1.92 -67.93 5.73
C ASP A 46 -2.59 -66.55 5.59
N LEU A 47 -3.54 -66.23 6.50
CA LEU A 47 -4.26 -64.95 6.51
C LEU A 47 -3.32 -63.75 6.78
N VAL A 48 -2.39 -63.90 7.74
CA VAL A 48 -1.41 -62.87 8.05
C VAL A 48 -0.45 -62.66 6.88
N SER A 49 -0.03 -63.73 6.21
CA SER A 49 0.85 -63.67 5.04
C SER A 49 0.19 -62.90 3.90
N LEU A 50 -1.09 -63.17 3.60
CA LEU A 50 -1.84 -62.46 2.57
C LEU A 50 -1.99 -60.97 2.91
N ARG A 51 -2.34 -60.63 4.16
CA ARG A 51 -2.46 -59.25 4.65
C ARG A 51 -1.13 -58.50 4.55
N THR A 52 -0.03 -59.15 4.92
CA THR A 52 1.30 -58.55 4.82
C THR A 52 1.72 -58.33 3.37
N GLY A 53 1.43 -59.30 2.48
CA GLY A 53 1.60 -59.15 1.04
C GLY A 53 0.81 -58.01 0.43
N LEU A 54 -0.47 -57.84 0.84
CA LEU A 54 -1.25 -56.69 0.44
C LEU A 54 -0.62 -55.35 0.85
N ASP A 55 -0.14 -55.25 2.10
CA ASP A 55 0.51 -54.00 2.57
C ASP A 55 1.82 -53.73 1.84
N ALA A 56 2.63 -54.77 1.56
CA ALA A 56 3.81 -54.64 0.74
C ALA A 56 3.48 -54.14 -0.68
N LYS A 57 2.47 -54.74 -1.32
CA LYS A 57 2.02 -54.31 -2.66
C LYS A 57 1.49 -52.88 -2.68
N ARG A 58 0.76 -52.52 -1.66
CA ARG A 58 0.29 -51.14 -1.50
C ARG A 58 1.46 -50.13 -1.41
N LYS A 59 2.49 -50.46 -0.66
CA LYS A 59 3.71 -49.62 -0.54
C LYS A 59 4.43 -49.50 -1.87
N GLU A 60 4.67 -50.66 -2.54
CA GLU A 60 5.29 -50.71 -3.85
C GLU A 60 4.58 -49.80 -4.88
N LEU A 61 3.25 -49.89 -4.95
CA LEU A 61 2.47 -49.10 -5.89
C LEU A 61 2.45 -47.58 -5.56
N LYS A 62 2.56 -47.24 -4.28
CA LYS A 62 2.57 -45.83 -3.85
C LYS A 62 3.93 -45.17 -3.97
N GLU A 63 5.02 -45.92 -3.88
CA GLU A 63 6.38 -45.40 -3.87
C GLU A 63 6.70 -44.52 -5.10
N PRO A 64 6.50 -44.99 -6.35
CA PRO A 64 6.77 -44.16 -7.54
C PRO A 64 5.88 -42.92 -7.63
N ILE A 65 4.66 -42.98 -7.11
CA ILE A 65 3.75 -41.85 -7.07
C ILE A 65 4.25 -40.78 -6.09
N LEU A 66 4.70 -41.23 -4.91
CA LEU A 66 5.28 -40.34 -3.90
C LEU A 66 6.60 -39.70 -4.37
N GLU A 67 7.44 -40.46 -5.03
CA GLU A 67 8.68 -39.94 -5.64
C GLU A 67 8.37 -38.92 -6.72
N ARG A 68 7.39 -39.19 -7.59
CA ARG A 68 6.94 -38.23 -8.61
C ARG A 68 6.37 -36.95 -8.00
N ALA A 69 5.57 -37.06 -6.93
CA ALA A 69 5.03 -35.91 -6.22
C ALA A 69 6.16 -35.04 -5.64
N LYS A 70 7.16 -35.65 -4.98
CA LYS A 70 8.33 -34.93 -4.47
C LYS A 70 9.10 -34.19 -5.57
N LEU A 71 9.29 -34.82 -6.72
CA LEU A 71 9.96 -34.21 -7.87
C LEU A 71 9.17 -33.00 -8.39
N ILE A 72 7.85 -33.11 -8.50
CA ILE A 72 6.97 -32.01 -8.91
C ILE A 72 7.11 -30.83 -7.94
N ASP A 73 7.03 -31.09 -6.64
CA ASP A 73 7.15 -30.05 -5.62
C ASP A 73 8.53 -29.38 -5.62
N SER A 74 9.58 -30.16 -5.77
CA SER A 74 10.96 -29.64 -5.81
C SER A 74 11.20 -28.75 -7.03
N GLU A 75 10.72 -29.18 -8.19
CA GLU A 75 10.85 -28.44 -9.43
C GLU A 75 10.00 -27.15 -9.42
N ALA A 76 8.77 -27.19 -8.88
CA ALA A 76 7.94 -26.02 -8.68
C ALA A 76 8.65 -25.00 -7.77
N LYS A 77 9.24 -25.43 -6.67
CA LYS A 77 10.03 -24.56 -5.78
C LYS A 77 11.23 -23.94 -6.48
N ARG A 78 11.97 -24.73 -7.28
CA ARG A 78 13.11 -24.23 -8.06
C ARG A 78 12.67 -23.13 -9.03
N ILE A 79 11.63 -23.40 -9.83
CA ILE A 79 11.09 -22.44 -10.81
C ILE A 79 10.59 -21.17 -10.12
N THR A 80 9.86 -21.30 -9.02
CA THR A 80 9.37 -20.15 -8.23
C THR A 80 10.54 -19.29 -7.73
N ALA A 81 11.61 -19.93 -7.23
CA ALA A 81 12.78 -19.19 -6.78
C ALA A 81 13.46 -18.39 -7.91
N GLU A 82 13.54 -18.95 -9.11
CA GLU A 82 14.08 -18.23 -10.28
C GLU A 82 13.16 -17.08 -10.72
N LEU A 83 11.86 -17.28 -10.72
CA LEU A 83 10.89 -16.22 -11.01
C LEU A 83 11.00 -15.05 -10.03
N LEU A 84 11.09 -15.33 -8.74
CA LEU A 84 11.26 -14.29 -7.70
C LEU A 84 12.56 -13.50 -7.86
N LYS A 85 13.65 -14.13 -8.33
CA LYS A 85 14.89 -13.41 -8.63
C LYS A 85 14.74 -12.43 -9.79
N LEU A 86 13.88 -12.73 -10.75
CA LEU A 86 13.58 -11.82 -11.88
C LEU A 86 12.54 -10.76 -11.52
N GLU A 87 11.56 -11.10 -10.71
CA GLU A 87 10.49 -10.22 -10.28
C GLU A 87 10.99 -9.12 -9.33
N LYS A 88 11.81 -9.50 -8.34
CA LYS A 88 12.28 -8.58 -7.31
C LYS A 88 12.93 -7.29 -7.84
N PRO A 89 13.88 -7.29 -8.77
CA PRO A 89 14.49 -6.05 -9.28
C PRO A 89 13.49 -5.17 -10.03
N ILE A 90 12.48 -5.75 -10.69
CA ILE A 90 11.42 -5.02 -11.37
C ILE A 90 10.51 -4.33 -10.34
N ASP A 91 10.09 -5.05 -9.32
CA ASP A 91 9.28 -4.53 -8.22
C ASP A 91 10.02 -3.41 -7.45
N ASP A 92 11.30 -3.61 -7.16
CA ASP A 92 12.15 -2.61 -6.51
C ASP A 92 12.28 -1.33 -7.39
N ALA A 93 12.41 -1.48 -8.72
CA ALA A 93 12.47 -0.36 -9.66
C ALA A 93 11.13 0.41 -9.74
N ILE A 94 10.01 -0.30 -9.78
CA ILE A 94 8.67 0.32 -9.78
C ILE A 94 8.47 1.14 -8.50
N LYS A 95 8.76 0.57 -7.34
CA LYS A 95 8.64 1.25 -6.04
C LYS A 95 9.54 2.48 -5.94
N ALA A 96 10.76 2.39 -6.47
CA ALA A 96 11.69 3.53 -6.50
C ALA A 96 11.15 4.67 -7.38
N ASP A 97 10.58 4.37 -8.55
CA ASP A 97 9.98 5.36 -9.43
C ASP A 97 8.73 6.02 -8.81
N GLU A 98 7.85 5.23 -8.20
CA GLU A 98 6.68 5.74 -7.48
C GLU A 98 7.07 6.70 -6.34
N LEU A 99 8.09 6.34 -5.56
CA LEU A 99 8.60 7.18 -4.49
C LEU A 99 9.22 8.48 -5.04
N ARG A 100 9.94 8.41 -6.17
CA ARG A 100 10.51 9.59 -6.84
C ARG A 100 9.39 10.53 -7.29
N ARG A 101 8.37 10.03 -7.99
CA ARG A 101 7.22 10.82 -8.46
C ARG A 101 6.46 11.48 -7.31
N GLU A 102 6.30 10.77 -6.21
CA GLU A 102 5.62 11.30 -5.02
C GLU A 102 6.44 12.45 -4.38
N ARG A 103 7.77 12.33 -4.32
CA ARG A 103 8.65 13.41 -3.87
C ARG A 103 8.57 14.63 -4.77
N GLU A 104 8.71 14.44 -6.09
CA GLU A 104 8.62 15.52 -7.08
C GLU A 104 7.26 16.24 -7.00
N ARG A 105 6.18 15.51 -6.81
CA ARG A 105 4.85 16.08 -6.63
C ARG A 105 4.79 16.97 -5.38
N LYS A 106 5.23 16.44 -4.23
CA LYS A 106 5.26 17.20 -2.96
C LYS A 106 6.15 18.43 -3.02
N GLU A 107 7.29 18.34 -3.70
CA GLU A 107 8.20 19.47 -3.90
C GLU A 107 7.55 20.58 -4.75
N ARG A 108 6.85 20.20 -5.84
CA ARG A 108 6.10 21.16 -6.67
C ARG A 108 4.97 21.80 -5.89
N GLU A 109 4.17 21.02 -5.16
CA GLU A 109 3.08 21.54 -4.31
C GLU A 109 3.62 22.49 -3.23
N ALA A 110 4.73 22.15 -2.59
CA ALA A 110 5.39 23.00 -1.57
C ALA A 110 5.96 24.29 -2.17
N ALA A 111 6.58 24.21 -3.35
CA ALA A 111 7.09 25.37 -4.06
C ALA A 111 5.97 26.33 -4.47
N GLU A 112 4.86 25.78 -4.99
CA GLU A 112 3.70 26.56 -5.37
C GLU A 112 3.02 27.22 -4.14
N ALA A 113 2.86 26.48 -3.06
CA ALA A 113 2.33 27.03 -1.80
C ALA A 113 3.17 28.19 -1.27
N LYS A 114 4.51 28.07 -1.34
CA LYS A 114 5.43 29.16 -0.97
C LYS A 114 5.30 30.37 -1.90
N ARG A 115 5.13 30.16 -3.21
CA ARG A 115 4.92 31.24 -4.18
C ARG A 115 3.64 32.02 -3.85
N VAL A 116 2.54 31.27 -3.68
CA VAL A 116 1.22 31.85 -3.36
C VAL A 116 1.28 32.60 -2.02
N ALA A 117 1.86 32.02 -0.97
CA ALA A 117 2.00 32.68 0.33
C ALA A 117 2.78 34.00 0.22
N ARG A 118 3.92 34.01 -0.48
CA ARG A 118 4.73 35.23 -0.69
C ARG A 118 3.91 36.35 -1.39
N LEU A 119 3.11 35.99 -2.40
CA LEU A 119 2.30 36.99 -3.12
C LEU A 119 1.17 37.53 -2.25
N GLN A 120 0.53 36.66 -1.46
CA GLN A 120 -0.50 37.08 -0.48
C GLN A 120 0.10 37.96 0.61
N ASP A 121 1.27 37.64 1.15
CA ASP A 121 1.96 38.46 2.12
C ASP A 121 2.30 39.85 1.55
N SER A 122 2.72 39.92 0.28
CA SER A 122 3.01 41.18 -0.40
C SER A 122 1.74 42.03 -0.56
N ILE A 123 0.60 41.44 -0.92
CA ILE A 123 -0.70 42.15 -1.00
C ILE A 123 -1.13 42.62 0.39
N GLN A 124 -0.97 41.83 1.41
CA GLN A 124 -1.26 42.22 2.79
C GLN A 124 -0.34 43.37 3.26
N ALA A 125 0.91 43.38 2.87
CA ALA A 125 1.84 44.45 3.18
C ALA A 125 1.38 45.78 2.56
N ILE A 126 0.87 45.75 1.31
CA ILE A 126 0.26 46.93 0.64
C ILE A 126 -0.91 47.45 1.46
N THR A 127 -1.86 46.59 1.80
CA THR A 127 -3.06 47.02 2.56
C THR A 127 -2.74 47.51 3.97
N ALA A 128 -1.74 46.93 4.63
CA ALA A 128 -1.30 47.31 5.95
C ALA A 128 -0.63 48.73 6.00
N THR A 129 -0.21 49.27 4.85
CA THR A 129 0.39 50.61 4.78
C THR A 129 -0.60 51.69 5.27
N ALA A 130 -1.87 51.63 4.88
CA ALA A 130 -2.87 52.59 5.36
C ALA A 130 -3.08 52.49 6.89
N LEU A 131 -3.06 51.29 7.46
CA LEU A 131 -3.18 51.11 8.92
C LEU A 131 -1.98 51.70 9.67
N ARG A 132 -0.78 51.56 9.14
CA ARG A 132 0.46 52.12 9.73
C ARG A 132 0.50 53.66 9.62
N ALA A 133 -0.22 54.22 8.67
CA ALA A 133 -0.28 55.68 8.47
C ALA A 133 -1.24 56.40 9.45
N VAL A 134 -2.10 55.69 10.15
CA VAL A 134 -3.04 56.28 11.11
C VAL A 134 -2.28 56.98 12.24
N GLY A 135 -2.55 58.27 12.45
CA GLY A 135 -1.97 59.07 13.50
C GLY A 135 -0.56 59.65 13.21
N LYS A 136 -0.02 59.40 12.00
CA LYS A 136 1.21 60.02 11.53
C LYS A 136 1.00 61.47 11.09
N HIS A 137 2.12 62.23 10.99
CA HIS A 137 2.11 63.56 10.39
C HIS A 137 1.84 63.51 8.89
N SER A 138 1.27 64.61 8.35
CA SER A 138 0.94 64.75 6.93
C SER A 138 2.15 64.48 6.02
N THR A 139 3.34 64.93 6.39
CA THR A 139 4.57 64.66 5.64
C THR A 139 4.93 63.19 5.57
N GLU A 140 4.80 62.44 6.69
CA GLU A 140 5.08 61.01 6.73
C GLU A 140 4.09 60.20 5.90
N ILE A 141 2.79 60.66 5.86
CA ILE A 141 1.76 60.02 5.02
C ILE A 141 2.02 60.32 3.54
N ALA A 142 2.52 61.53 3.21
CA ALA A 142 2.93 61.86 1.84
C ALA A 142 4.05 60.93 1.33
N ASP A 143 5.05 60.69 2.16
CA ASP A 143 6.15 59.76 1.84
C ASP A 143 5.62 58.33 1.56
N GLU A 144 4.67 57.85 2.36
CA GLU A 144 4.03 56.52 2.15
C GLU A 144 3.20 56.48 0.85
N ILE A 145 2.53 57.57 0.48
CA ILE A 145 1.81 57.70 -0.80
C ILE A 145 2.80 57.60 -1.96
N GLU A 146 3.85 58.40 -1.95
CA GLU A 146 4.89 58.41 -3.01
C GLU A 146 5.53 57.05 -3.16
N ALA A 147 5.89 56.39 -2.05
CA ALA A 147 6.48 55.04 -2.07
C ALA A 147 5.50 54.02 -2.67
N LEU A 148 4.19 54.09 -2.31
CA LEU A 148 3.21 53.17 -2.83
C LEU A 148 2.87 53.45 -4.29
N GLU A 149 2.83 54.70 -4.73
CA GLU A 149 2.65 55.04 -6.15
C GLU A 149 3.79 54.50 -7.02
N ALA A 150 5.04 54.64 -6.54
CA ALA A 150 6.23 54.11 -7.21
C ALA A 150 6.28 52.58 -7.21
N PHE A 151 5.58 51.90 -6.33
CA PHE A 151 5.60 50.44 -6.26
C PHE A 151 4.92 49.82 -7.49
N GLU A 152 5.66 49.13 -8.32
CA GLU A 152 5.15 48.48 -9.51
C GLU A 152 4.66 47.04 -9.24
N ILE A 153 3.43 46.75 -9.66
CA ILE A 153 2.86 45.40 -9.64
C ILE A 153 3.21 44.75 -10.96
N GLY A 154 4.32 43.97 -10.95
CA GLY A 154 4.91 43.36 -12.11
C GLY A 154 4.16 42.10 -12.60
N ALA A 155 4.73 41.49 -13.64
CA ALA A 155 4.20 40.24 -14.21
C ALA A 155 4.36 39.05 -13.25
N ASP A 156 5.22 39.16 -12.26
CA ASP A 156 5.47 38.11 -11.23
C ASP A 156 4.33 37.88 -10.26
N TYR A 157 3.34 38.80 -10.24
CA TYR A 157 2.09 38.60 -9.50
C TYR A 157 1.10 37.64 -10.16
N ASP A 158 1.31 37.35 -11.46
CA ASP A 158 0.58 36.36 -12.22
C ASP A 158 -0.96 36.45 -12.00
N GLU A 159 -1.60 35.41 -11.54
CA GLU A 159 -3.05 35.34 -11.22
C GLU A 159 -3.49 36.32 -10.13
N PHE A 160 -2.57 36.78 -9.26
CA PHE A 160 -2.87 37.76 -8.19
C PHE A 160 -2.75 39.22 -8.62
N ARG A 161 -2.31 39.51 -9.85
CA ARG A 161 -2.02 40.85 -10.33
C ARG A 161 -3.21 41.81 -10.21
N ALA A 162 -4.39 41.36 -10.61
CA ALA A 162 -5.60 42.19 -10.53
C ALA A 162 -5.96 42.50 -9.07
N GLY A 163 -5.85 41.50 -8.17
CA GLY A 163 -6.08 41.68 -6.74
C GLY A 163 -5.07 42.61 -6.09
N ALA A 164 -3.80 42.51 -6.44
CA ALA A 164 -2.73 43.37 -5.97
C ALA A 164 -2.93 44.82 -6.41
N GLN A 165 -3.33 45.03 -7.68
CA GLN A 165 -3.66 46.38 -8.19
C GLN A 165 -4.83 46.99 -7.47
N ALA A 166 -5.91 46.24 -7.27
CA ALA A 166 -7.08 46.73 -6.51
C ALA A 166 -6.74 47.09 -5.06
N ALA A 167 -5.88 46.29 -4.41
CA ALA A 167 -5.37 46.55 -3.08
C ALA A 167 -4.55 47.85 -3.04
N LYS A 168 -3.65 48.06 -4.02
CA LYS A 168 -2.85 49.29 -4.15
C LYS A 168 -3.77 50.51 -4.31
N ASP A 169 -4.71 50.49 -5.25
CA ASP A 169 -5.59 51.59 -5.53
C ASP A 169 -6.46 51.93 -4.32
N SER A 170 -6.98 50.93 -3.63
CA SER A 170 -7.77 51.13 -2.38
C SER A 170 -6.94 51.73 -1.26
N THR A 171 -5.69 51.25 -1.10
CA THR A 171 -4.77 51.73 -0.06
C THR A 171 -4.36 53.19 -0.33
N LEU A 172 -4.06 53.52 -1.58
CA LEU A 172 -3.78 54.93 -1.96
C LEU A 172 -4.95 55.84 -1.65
N SER A 173 -6.20 55.45 -1.96
CA SER A 173 -7.40 56.21 -1.62
C SER A 173 -7.54 56.45 -0.11
N GLN A 174 -7.24 55.45 0.71
CA GLN A 174 -7.24 55.53 2.17
C GLN A 174 -6.13 56.47 2.67
N LEU A 175 -4.90 56.35 2.14
CA LEU A 175 -3.81 57.24 2.48
C LEU A 175 -4.06 58.69 2.14
N HIS A 176 -4.64 58.99 0.97
CA HIS A 176 -5.05 60.37 0.62
C HIS A 176 -6.09 60.92 1.58
N THR A 177 -7.04 60.09 2.05
CA THR A 177 -8.03 60.52 3.06
C THR A 177 -7.36 60.84 4.41
N LEU A 178 -6.42 59.97 4.86
CA LEU A 178 -5.67 60.20 6.08
C LEU A 178 -4.77 61.41 5.98
N TYR A 179 -4.10 61.63 4.83
CA TYR A 179 -3.30 62.83 4.56
C TYR A 179 -4.10 64.10 4.72
N GLY A 180 -5.31 64.20 4.07
CA GLY A 180 -6.14 65.36 4.20
C GLY A 180 -6.60 65.64 5.63
N ALA A 181 -6.96 64.60 6.40
CA ALA A 181 -7.32 64.72 7.81
C ALA A 181 -6.14 65.19 8.68
N ALA A 182 -4.96 64.63 8.47
CA ALA A 182 -3.75 65.01 9.21
C ALA A 182 -3.34 66.48 8.94
N LEU A 183 -3.37 66.91 7.67
CA LEU A 183 -3.09 68.28 7.26
C LEU A 183 -4.08 69.30 7.88
N ALA A 184 -5.38 68.97 7.89
CA ALA A 184 -6.40 69.80 8.50
C ALA A 184 -6.19 69.96 10.03
N ASN A 185 -5.85 68.84 10.71
CA ASN A 185 -5.57 68.87 12.14
C ASN A 185 -4.29 69.70 12.48
N GLU A 186 -3.25 69.59 11.67
CA GLU A 186 -2.00 70.34 11.83
C GLU A 186 -2.22 71.84 11.62
N GLN A 187 -3.03 72.23 10.62
CA GLN A 187 -3.39 73.62 10.36
C GLN A 187 -4.21 74.21 11.49
N GLU A 188 -5.18 73.44 12.01
CA GLU A 188 -6.00 73.91 13.15
C GLU A 188 -5.17 74.08 14.43
N ALA A 189 -4.27 73.08 14.70
CA ALA A 189 -3.34 73.18 15.82
C ALA A 189 -2.42 74.42 15.71
N ALA A 190 -1.89 74.69 14.51
CA ALA A 190 -1.10 75.89 14.26
C ALA A 190 -1.90 77.20 14.44
N ARG A 191 -3.15 77.22 14.01
CA ARG A 191 -4.02 78.34 14.20
C ARG A 191 -4.30 78.64 15.67
N LEU A 192 -4.64 77.62 16.46
CA LEU A 192 -4.84 77.73 17.91
C LEU A 192 -3.62 78.13 18.69
N ALA A 193 -2.39 77.80 18.21
CA ALA A 193 -1.14 78.16 18.83
C ALA A 193 -0.75 79.64 18.57
N MET A 194 -1.39 80.31 17.62
CA MET A 194 -1.17 81.73 17.28
C MET A 194 -2.20 82.68 17.95
N GLU A 195 -3.30 82.11 18.51
CA GLU A 195 -4.27 82.84 19.31
C GLU A 195 -3.86 82.88 20.80
#